data_bc964589ae8a970148992dd0bb7e3999
#
_entry.id   bc964589ae8a970148992dd0bb7e3999
#
_cell.length_a   1.000
_cell.length_b   1.000
_cell.length_c   1.000
_cell.angle_alpha   90.00
_cell.angle_beta   90.00
_cell.angle_gamma   90.00
#
_symmetry.space_group_name_H-M   'P 1'
#
loop_
_entity.id
_entity.type
_entity.pdbx_description
1 polymer ?
#
loop_
_entity_poly.entity_id
_entity_poly.type
_entity_poly.pdbx_seq_one_letter_code
_entity_poly.pdbx_strand_id
1 'polypeptide(L)'
;MTRHVHATAWFLRSLVVLLSVESCAGPDPASRYQTDPEALTRGESVFVGTCSGYCHGVGIKVGDAPNLFDCGWIHGGSNQEIYNTIANGVPNSRMVGFAGRLPDGDEDIWKIVAFLKSEVSGC
;
A
#
# COMPACT_ATOMS: atom_id res chain seq x y z
N MET A 1 -18.12 -5.83 -78.88
CA MET A 1 -18.56 -6.67 -77.77
C MET A 1 -17.53 -6.59 -76.65
N THR A 2 -17.69 -5.66 -75.71
CA THR A 2 -16.77 -5.39 -74.63
C THR A 2 -17.45 -5.76 -73.32
N ARG A 3 -16.94 -6.81 -72.66
CA ARG A 3 -17.46 -7.28 -71.34
C ARG A 3 -16.68 -6.57 -70.24
N HIS A 4 -17.39 -5.70 -69.52
CA HIS A 4 -16.88 -5.09 -68.28
C HIS A 4 -16.92 -6.12 -67.14
N VAL A 5 -15.75 -6.39 -66.51
CA VAL A 5 -15.64 -7.20 -65.30
C VAL A 5 -15.55 -6.24 -64.16
N HIS A 6 -16.61 -6.20 -63.33
CA HIS A 6 -16.62 -5.45 -62.08
C HIS A 6 -15.89 -6.26 -61.01
N ALA A 7 -14.72 -5.78 -60.60
CA ALA A 7 -14.00 -6.28 -59.44
C ALA A 7 -14.59 -5.63 -58.18
N THR A 8 -15.38 -6.36 -57.41
CA THR A 8 -15.83 -5.96 -56.10
C THR A 8 -14.73 -6.22 -55.07
N ALA A 9 -14.05 -5.15 -54.63
CA ALA A 9 -13.08 -5.21 -53.55
C ALA A 9 -13.87 -5.31 -52.21
N TRP A 10 -13.74 -6.47 -51.56
CA TRP A 10 -14.20 -6.71 -50.19
C TRP A 10 -13.20 -6.13 -49.23
N PHE A 11 -13.50 -4.97 -48.65
CA PHE A 11 -12.77 -4.43 -47.52
C PHE A 11 -13.21 -5.17 -46.24
N LEU A 12 -12.44 -6.17 -45.84
CA LEU A 12 -12.52 -6.76 -44.52
C LEU A 12 -12.00 -5.73 -43.50
N ARG A 13 -12.91 -4.98 -42.88
CA ARG A 13 -12.60 -4.19 -41.68
C ARG A 13 -12.43 -5.15 -40.50
N SER A 14 -11.20 -5.52 -40.19
CA SER A 14 -10.86 -6.16 -38.93
C SER A 14 -11.06 -5.15 -37.81
N LEU A 15 -12.17 -5.26 -37.10
CA LEU A 15 -12.45 -4.55 -35.87
C LEU A 15 -11.59 -5.18 -34.76
N VAL A 16 -10.40 -4.63 -34.53
CA VAL A 16 -9.59 -4.99 -33.34
C VAL A 16 -10.26 -4.37 -32.13
N VAL A 17 -11.03 -5.16 -31.41
CA VAL A 17 -11.53 -4.81 -30.07
C VAL A 17 -10.36 -4.92 -29.11
N LEU A 18 -9.75 -3.80 -28.78
CA LEU A 18 -8.81 -3.69 -27.66
C LEU A 18 -9.64 -3.87 -26.37
N LEU A 19 -9.62 -5.09 -25.81
CA LEU A 19 -10.08 -5.36 -24.47
C LEU A 19 -9.07 -4.68 -23.50
N SER A 20 -9.40 -3.48 -23.06
CA SER A 20 -8.73 -2.84 -21.93
C SER A 20 -9.02 -3.67 -20.69
N VAL A 21 -8.06 -4.45 -20.24
CA VAL A 21 -8.11 -5.13 -18.94
C VAL A 21 -7.83 -4.05 -17.90
N GLU A 22 -8.87 -3.32 -17.48
CA GLU A 22 -8.77 -2.48 -16.29
C GLU A 22 -8.59 -3.43 -15.10
N SER A 23 -7.34 -3.52 -14.60
CA SER A 23 -7.03 -4.16 -13.33
C SER A 23 -7.78 -3.40 -12.23
N CYS A 24 -8.94 -3.88 -11.84
CA CYS A 24 -9.59 -3.49 -10.59
C CYS A 24 -8.77 -4.06 -9.43
N ALA A 25 -7.62 -3.43 -9.12
CA ALA A 25 -7.00 -3.61 -7.83
C ALA A 25 -7.97 -2.99 -6.81
N GLY A 26 -8.60 -3.82 -6.00
CA GLY A 26 -9.44 -3.35 -4.88
C GLY A 26 -8.61 -2.49 -3.91
N PRO A 27 -9.27 -1.75 -3.00
CA PRO A 27 -8.56 -0.97 -2.00
C PRO A 27 -7.61 -1.86 -1.20
N ASP A 28 -6.43 -1.34 -0.90
CA ASP A 28 -5.45 -2.06 -0.08
C ASP A 28 -6.03 -2.42 1.30
N PRO A 29 -5.47 -3.43 2.00
CA PRO A 29 -6.02 -3.87 3.27
C PRO A 29 -6.07 -2.76 4.33
N ALA A 30 -5.09 -1.85 4.38
CA ALA A 30 -5.07 -0.76 5.36
C ALA A 30 -6.26 0.18 5.18
N SER A 31 -6.65 0.49 3.94
CA SER A 31 -7.81 1.34 3.65
C SER A 31 -9.11 0.77 4.24
N ARG A 32 -9.25 -0.56 4.26
CA ARG A 32 -10.41 -1.23 4.90
C ARG A 32 -10.32 -1.17 6.42
N TYR A 33 -9.13 -1.36 6.98
CA TYR A 33 -8.91 -1.33 8.42
C TYR A 33 -9.02 0.07 9.05
N GLN A 34 -8.85 1.14 8.28
CA GLN A 34 -9.04 2.52 8.76
C GLN A 34 -10.49 2.81 9.22
N THR A 35 -11.46 2.03 8.77
CA THR A 35 -12.86 2.16 9.18
C THR A 35 -13.30 1.09 10.20
N ASP A 36 -12.38 0.23 10.64
CA ASP A 36 -12.62 -0.86 11.57
C ASP A 36 -11.95 -0.54 12.93
N PRO A 37 -12.71 -0.18 13.97
CA PRO A 37 -12.16 0.16 15.29
C PRO A 37 -11.35 -0.97 15.94
N GLU A 38 -11.73 -2.24 15.70
CA GLU A 38 -11.01 -3.38 16.25
C GLU A 38 -9.65 -3.55 15.57
N ALA A 39 -9.61 -3.40 14.25
CA ALA A 39 -8.35 -3.42 13.49
C ALA A 39 -7.43 -2.27 13.88
N LEU A 40 -7.96 -1.06 14.10
CA LEU A 40 -7.17 0.10 14.57
C LEU A 40 -6.60 -0.16 15.97
N THR A 41 -7.42 -0.64 16.90
CA THR A 41 -6.97 -0.99 18.26
C THR A 41 -5.88 -2.07 18.24
N ARG A 42 -6.03 -3.07 17.36
CA ARG A 42 -5.00 -4.10 17.17
C ARG A 42 -3.71 -3.50 16.61
N GLY A 43 -3.80 -2.64 15.57
CA GLY A 43 -2.66 -1.96 14.98
C GLY A 43 -1.90 -1.11 15.99
N GLU A 44 -2.61 -0.33 16.81
CA GLU A 44 -2.04 0.45 17.92
C GLU A 44 -1.30 -0.46 18.91
N SER A 45 -1.96 -1.53 19.37
CA SER A 45 -1.38 -2.46 20.35
C SER A 45 -0.07 -3.09 19.86
N VAL A 46 -0.03 -3.54 18.59
CA VAL A 46 1.18 -4.12 18.01
C VAL A 46 2.25 -3.05 17.79
N PHE A 47 1.88 -1.85 17.34
CA PHE A 47 2.80 -0.71 17.21
C PHE A 47 3.43 -0.34 18.53
N VAL A 48 2.64 -0.17 19.58
CA VAL A 48 3.12 0.18 20.93
C VAL A 48 4.05 -0.91 21.46
N GLY A 49 3.69 -2.17 21.32
CA GLY A 49 4.49 -3.29 21.82
C GLY A 49 5.77 -3.57 21.06
N THR A 50 5.83 -3.20 19.78
CA THR A 50 6.94 -3.61 18.90
C THR A 50 7.76 -2.43 18.39
N CYS A 51 7.13 -1.31 18.05
CA CYS A 51 7.77 -0.21 17.33
C CYS A 51 8.09 0.99 18.22
N SER A 52 7.19 1.31 19.19
CA SER A 52 7.28 2.56 19.94
C SER A 52 8.31 2.54 21.06
N GLY A 53 8.51 1.39 21.70
CA GLY A 53 9.25 1.30 22.97
C GLY A 53 10.72 1.73 22.87
N TYR A 54 11.37 1.48 21.75
CA TYR A 54 12.80 1.75 21.57
C TYR A 54 13.14 2.69 20.42
N CYS A 55 12.24 2.85 19.46
CA CYS A 55 12.58 3.51 18.21
C CYS A 55 11.63 4.67 17.87
N HIS A 56 10.35 4.45 17.67
CA HIS A 56 9.52 5.49 17.05
C HIS A 56 8.77 6.40 18.03
N GLY A 57 8.49 5.97 19.27
CA GLY A 57 7.64 6.72 20.18
C GLY A 57 6.20 6.91 19.67
N VAL A 58 5.31 7.38 20.53
CA VAL A 58 3.94 7.75 20.15
C VAL A 58 3.85 9.27 20.13
N GLY A 59 3.79 9.86 18.94
CA GLY A 59 3.70 11.32 18.77
C GLY A 59 4.97 12.11 19.15
N ILE A 60 6.07 11.42 19.49
CA ILE A 60 7.35 12.04 19.84
C ILE A 60 8.49 11.38 19.08
N LYS A 61 9.54 12.16 18.81
CA LYS A 61 10.77 11.62 18.23
C LYS A 61 11.63 10.97 19.30
N VAL A 62 12.07 9.74 19.05
CA VAL A 62 12.97 9.00 19.93
C VAL A 62 14.29 8.74 19.18
N GLY A 63 15.37 9.36 19.62
CA GLY A 63 16.69 9.19 19.01
C GLY A 63 16.75 9.68 17.56
N ASP A 64 17.29 8.85 16.68
CA ASP A 64 17.44 9.09 15.24
C ASP A 64 16.29 8.52 14.39
N ALA A 65 15.37 7.78 14.98
CA ALA A 65 14.21 7.28 14.27
C ALA A 65 13.26 8.43 13.86
N PRO A 66 12.66 8.38 12.67
CA PRO A 66 11.70 9.40 12.26
C PRO A 66 10.44 9.35 13.16
N ASN A 67 9.85 10.54 13.38
CA ASN A 67 8.51 10.61 13.94
C ASN A 67 7.52 10.13 12.87
N LEU A 68 6.63 9.21 13.22
CA LEU A 68 5.64 8.66 12.29
C LEU A 68 4.28 9.36 12.37
N PHE A 69 4.18 10.40 13.21
CA PHE A 69 2.96 11.16 13.49
C PHE A 69 3.02 12.62 13.00
N ASP A 70 3.95 12.94 12.07
CA ASP A 70 4.16 14.30 11.58
C ASP A 70 4.06 14.47 10.06
N CYS A 71 3.53 13.48 9.36
CA CYS A 71 3.44 13.42 7.89
C CYS A 71 4.80 13.39 7.14
N GLY A 72 5.90 13.34 7.84
CA GLY A 72 7.26 13.34 7.28
C GLY A 72 7.70 11.94 6.80
N TRP A 73 6.97 11.34 5.85
CA TRP A 73 7.25 10.00 5.34
C TRP A 73 8.50 9.95 4.46
N ILE A 74 9.65 9.63 5.04
CA ILE A 74 10.97 9.62 4.35
C ILE A 74 11.01 8.56 3.24
N HIS A 75 10.32 7.42 3.42
CA HIS A 75 10.33 6.28 2.49
C HIS A 75 9.02 6.10 1.72
N GLY A 76 8.25 7.19 1.57
CA GLY A 76 6.93 7.19 0.94
C GLY A 76 5.79 7.06 1.96
N GLY A 77 4.65 7.70 1.68
CA GLY A 77 3.51 7.86 2.58
C GLY A 77 2.22 7.17 2.13
N SER A 78 2.22 6.46 1.01
CA SER A 78 1.09 5.60 0.65
C SER A 78 1.04 4.37 1.56
N ASN A 79 -0.12 3.78 1.72
CA ASN A 79 -0.29 2.57 2.55
C ASN A 79 0.67 1.45 2.13
N GLN A 80 0.86 1.25 0.82
CA GLN A 80 1.75 0.23 0.29
C GLN A 80 3.24 0.54 0.57
N GLU A 81 3.66 1.80 0.47
CA GLU A 81 5.05 2.19 0.75
C GLU A 81 5.38 2.03 2.24
N ILE A 82 4.46 2.43 3.12
CA ILE A 82 4.62 2.24 4.56
C ILE A 82 4.67 0.74 4.89
N TYR A 83 3.74 -0.05 4.32
CA TYR A 83 3.77 -1.52 4.46
C TYR A 83 5.12 -2.09 4.02
N ASN A 84 5.61 -1.72 2.84
CA ASN A 84 6.88 -2.22 2.32
C ASN A 84 8.07 -1.85 3.22
N THR A 85 8.06 -0.65 3.79
CA THR A 85 9.09 -0.19 4.73
C THR A 85 9.08 -1.02 6.01
N ILE A 86 7.91 -1.33 6.57
CA ILE A 86 7.78 -2.17 7.77
C ILE A 86 8.16 -3.62 7.43
N ALA A 87 7.65 -4.17 6.32
CA ALA A 87 7.87 -5.55 5.94
C ALA A 87 9.34 -5.86 5.65
N ASN A 88 10.04 -4.97 4.93
CA ASN A 88 11.40 -5.19 4.47
C ASN A 88 12.47 -4.53 5.36
N GLY A 89 12.08 -3.57 6.19
CA GLY A 89 13.04 -2.72 6.91
C GLY A 89 13.70 -1.68 6.00
N VAL A 90 14.68 -0.98 6.56
CA VAL A 90 15.47 0.05 5.86
C VAL A 90 16.93 -0.36 5.82
N PRO A 91 17.50 -0.58 4.62
CA PRO A 91 18.91 -0.98 4.48
C PRO A 91 19.87 -0.01 5.19
N ASN A 92 20.92 -0.55 5.79
CA ASN A 92 21.95 0.21 6.52
C ASN A 92 21.40 1.04 7.71
N SER A 93 20.26 0.62 8.29
CA SER A 93 19.68 1.25 9.47
C SER A 93 19.37 0.20 10.55
N ARG A 94 18.89 0.67 11.71
CA ARG A 94 18.40 -0.20 12.79
C ARG A 94 16.97 -0.72 12.54
N MET A 95 16.29 -0.20 11.53
CA MET A 95 14.93 -0.65 11.16
C MET A 95 15.00 -1.98 10.42
N VAL A 96 14.78 -3.07 11.15
CA VAL A 96 14.71 -4.43 10.59
C VAL A 96 13.36 -4.68 9.91
N GLY A 97 13.30 -5.67 9.00
CA GLY A 97 12.04 -6.08 8.39
C GLY A 97 11.21 -6.98 9.31
N PHE A 98 9.88 -6.80 9.26
CA PHE A 98 8.92 -7.51 10.12
C PHE A 98 8.02 -8.50 9.36
N ALA A 99 8.20 -8.69 8.04
CA ALA A 99 7.42 -9.67 7.29
C ALA A 99 7.46 -11.04 7.97
N GLY A 100 6.30 -11.62 8.26
CA GLY A 100 6.15 -12.91 8.92
C GLY A 100 6.65 -12.98 10.38
N ARG A 101 6.99 -11.87 11.01
CA ARG A 101 7.55 -11.84 12.38
C ARG A 101 6.58 -11.34 13.44
N LEU A 102 5.49 -10.72 13.05
CA LEU A 102 4.44 -10.27 13.98
C LEU A 102 3.48 -11.42 14.30
N PRO A 103 2.73 -11.34 15.42
CA PRO A 103 1.87 -12.44 15.86
C PRO A 103 0.87 -12.93 14.81
N ASP A 104 0.19 -12.02 14.09
CA ASP A 104 -0.71 -12.34 12.99
C ASP A 104 -0.05 -12.08 11.61
N GLY A 105 1.29 -12.12 11.58
CA GLY A 105 2.07 -11.97 10.35
C GLY A 105 1.87 -10.63 9.66
N ASP A 106 1.73 -10.67 8.35
CA ASP A 106 1.62 -9.47 7.50
C ASP A 106 0.28 -8.74 7.69
N GLU A 107 -0.74 -9.40 8.24
CA GLU A 107 -2.00 -8.75 8.58
C GLU A 107 -1.81 -7.71 9.68
N ASP A 108 -0.98 -7.99 10.68
CA ASP A 108 -0.61 -7.00 11.70
C ASP A 108 0.12 -5.79 11.10
N ILE A 109 0.96 -5.99 10.07
CA ILE A 109 1.60 -4.86 9.37
C ILE A 109 0.53 -3.94 8.76
N TRP A 110 -0.47 -4.49 8.07
CA TRP A 110 -1.55 -3.70 7.49
C TRP A 110 -2.39 -2.96 8.53
N LYS A 111 -2.62 -3.57 9.70
CA LYS A 111 -3.32 -2.92 10.82
C LYS A 111 -2.47 -1.79 11.43
N ILE A 112 -1.14 -1.96 11.53
CA ILE A 112 -0.22 -0.88 11.93
C ILE A 112 -0.28 0.27 10.92
N VAL A 113 -0.25 0.00 9.61
CA VAL A 113 -0.38 1.03 8.58
C VAL A 113 -1.69 1.79 8.73
N ALA A 114 -2.80 1.07 8.94
CA ALA A 114 -4.12 1.68 9.14
C ALA A 114 -4.14 2.59 10.38
N PHE A 115 -3.60 2.13 11.50
CA PHE A 115 -3.46 2.92 12.73
C PHE A 115 -2.65 4.19 12.47
N LEU A 116 -1.43 4.09 11.94
CA LEU A 116 -0.58 5.25 11.68
C LEU A 116 -1.27 6.26 10.77
N LYS A 117 -1.94 5.82 9.73
CA LYS A 117 -2.67 6.69 8.80
C LYS A 117 -3.91 7.34 9.43
N SER A 118 -4.55 6.69 10.40
CA SER A 118 -5.67 7.30 11.14
C SER A 118 -5.21 8.43 12.06
N GLU A 119 -4.02 8.30 12.66
CA GLU A 119 -3.45 9.31 13.55
C GLU A 119 -2.95 10.56 12.81
N VAL A 120 -2.58 10.44 11.54
CA VAL A 120 -2.10 11.54 10.70
C VAL A 120 -3.12 11.93 9.62
N SER A 121 -4.40 11.90 9.97
CA SER A 121 -5.49 12.31 9.07
C SER A 121 -5.28 13.74 8.59
N GLY A 122 -5.00 13.92 7.32
CA GLY A 122 -4.69 15.24 6.71
C GLY A 122 -3.35 15.27 6.00
N CYS A 123 -2.56 14.21 6.05
CA CYS A 123 -1.43 14.02 5.18
C CYS A 123 -1.89 13.47 3.82
#